data_46a3b28b411dd81a7cb80c96acb0a5f2
#
_entry.id   46a3b28b411dd81a7cb80c96acb0a5f2
#
_cell.length_a   1.000
_cell.length_b   1.000
_cell.length_c   1.000
_cell.angle_alpha   90.00
_cell.angle_beta   90.00
_cell.angle_gamma   90.00
#
_symmetry.space_group_name_H-M   'P 1'
#
loop_
_entity.id
_entity.type
_entity.pdbx_description
1 polymer ?
#
loop_
_entity_poly.entity_id
_entity_poly.type
_entity_poly.pdbx_seq_one_letter_code
_entity_poly.pdbx_strand_id
1 'polypeptide(L)'
;MQTKILKVTLWGIEVGKLKWEHSQMRGVFSYNPDFVKRGLDIAPLTASIHKGYGKGENVVGVPMRRQNKFTGLPVFIADSLPDAWGKKLMKTWVSEYGTEQRALTPLDFLAYTGKRGMGALEFEPDNNPWNQDMDVNLGNMFRLAEKIFRQKEDVSLLPEEEWDMAALCSLGTSAGGMQPKAIIAQNMDSGIIRSGQILHEGDWKYYLLKFAHPENQWQCEMEMAWYRMAQEAGIQMMPSSLMEFEGRKHFLTERFDRVGGDKVHLQTLGAMNPDADSYEDIMEICDELRLPYKEKEEMFRRMVFNVLTGCTDDHNRNFSFMMSKDGKWHITPAYDLTFTVSIDNGYIEGDEHELTVRGKCTDISEKDFLLFALENDIKNASRIIAEVKNAVAHVYDFLVEQGVNDDYAQSIADYLTGGEKRSIAVERRNHRISDVVIYNEGKSIRCKIDGVQQLGRRISLKDQIDIQKTLKNNRPFDFDVFAKELACKYYNKVLDMNANQGKGLKQ
;
A
#
# COMPACT_ATOMS: atom_id res chain seq x y z
N MET A 1 30.37 3.42 -7.17
CA MET A 1 30.46 2.85 -8.54
C MET A 1 29.04 2.58 -9.05
N GLN A 2 28.70 2.99 -10.27
CA GLN A 2 27.34 2.80 -10.80
C GLN A 2 27.08 1.32 -11.08
N THR A 3 25.98 0.79 -10.55
CA THR A 3 25.56 -0.60 -10.77
C THR A 3 25.02 -0.75 -12.19
N LYS A 4 25.71 -1.53 -13.02
CA LYS A 4 25.33 -1.75 -14.42
C LYS A 4 24.59 -3.05 -14.66
N ILE A 5 24.91 -4.08 -13.87
CA ILE A 5 24.34 -5.42 -13.96
C ILE A 5 24.17 -5.96 -12.55
N LEU A 6 23.02 -6.58 -12.28
CA LEU A 6 22.74 -7.32 -11.07
C LEU A 6 22.47 -8.80 -11.41
N LYS A 7 23.04 -9.69 -10.63
CA LYS A 7 22.60 -11.07 -10.57
C LYS A 7 21.39 -11.12 -9.64
N VAL A 8 20.32 -11.77 -10.09
CA VAL A 8 19.11 -12.01 -9.32
C VAL A 8 19.10 -13.46 -8.86
N THR A 9 18.94 -13.70 -7.57
CA THR A 9 18.91 -15.04 -6.99
C THR A 9 17.63 -15.27 -6.23
N LEU A 10 17.26 -16.55 -6.09
CA LEU A 10 16.12 -17.04 -5.28
C LEU A 10 16.60 -18.29 -4.54
N TRP A 11 16.55 -18.27 -3.20
CA TRP A 11 17.01 -19.38 -2.35
C TRP A 11 18.44 -19.85 -2.70
N GLY A 12 19.34 -18.90 -2.98
CA GLY A 12 20.73 -19.17 -3.37
C GLY A 12 20.93 -19.63 -4.83
N ILE A 13 19.86 -19.73 -5.62
CA ILE A 13 19.88 -20.16 -7.02
C ILE A 13 19.86 -18.93 -7.94
N GLU A 14 20.77 -18.82 -8.90
CA GLU A 14 20.73 -17.75 -9.88
C GLU A 14 19.50 -17.88 -10.79
N VAL A 15 18.58 -16.91 -10.65
CA VAL A 15 17.38 -16.80 -11.51
C VAL A 15 17.72 -16.19 -12.85
N GLY A 16 18.63 -15.20 -12.85
CA GLY A 16 19.01 -14.50 -14.07
C GLY A 16 19.81 -13.24 -13.79
N LYS A 17 19.94 -12.40 -14.83
CA LYS A 17 20.69 -11.14 -14.79
C LYS A 17 19.84 -9.96 -15.22
N LEU A 18 19.92 -8.88 -14.47
CA LEU A 18 19.25 -7.61 -14.74
C LEU A 18 20.29 -6.57 -15.17
N LYS A 19 20.12 -5.97 -16.35
CA LYS A 19 20.97 -4.92 -16.90
C LYS A 19 20.18 -3.61 -17.00
N TRP A 20 20.83 -2.47 -16.74
CA TRP A 20 20.23 -1.16 -16.97
C TRP A 20 20.63 -0.58 -18.33
N GLU A 21 19.64 -0.25 -19.16
CA GLU A 21 19.84 0.45 -20.45
C GLU A 21 19.62 1.96 -20.25
N HIS A 22 20.71 2.71 -20.07
CA HIS A 22 20.65 4.16 -19.82
C HIS A 22 19.96 4.94 -20.93
N SER A 23 20.18 4.58 -22.20
CA SER A 23 19.58 5.26 -23.36
C SER A 23 18.08 5.15 -23.39
N GLN A 24 17.51 4.07 -22.88
CA GLN A 24 16.09 3.81 -22.79
C GLN A 24 15.51 4.03 -21.39
N MET A 25 16.37 4.25 -20.38
CA MET A 25 15.99 4.36 -18.96
C MET A 25 15.11 3.18 -18.50
N ARG A 26 15.56 1.97 -18.77
CA ARG A 26 14.83 0.74 -18.42
C ARG A 26 15.77 -0.40 -18.03
N GLY A 27 15.24 -1.33 -17.25
CA GLY A 27 15.85 -2.61 -16.93
C GLY A 27 15.53 -3.67 -17.97
N VAL A 28 16.51 -4.51 -18.28
CA VAL A 28 16.38 -5.68 -19.15
C VAL A 28 16.83 -6.88 -18.34
N PHE A 29 15.94 -7.83 -18.14
CA PHE A 29 16.21 -9.06 -17.40
C PHE A 29 16.22 -10.27 -18.33
N SER A 30 17.18 -11.14 -18.12
CA SER A 30 17.35 -12.41 -18.86
C SER A 30 17.39 -13.56 -17.87
N TYR A 31 16.53 -14.55 -18.04
CA TYR A 31 16.56 -15.77 -17.22
C TYR A 31 17.83 -16.58 -17.44
N ASN A 32 18.31 -17.20 -16.36
CA ASN A 32 19.34 -18.23 -16.45
C ASN A 32 18.72 -19.52 -17.01
N PRO A 33 19.26 -20.11 -18.10
CA PRO A 33 18.72 -21.35 -18.68
C PRO A 33 18.66 -22.53 -17.69
N ASP A 34 19.58 -22.61 -16.74
CA ASP A 34 19.58 -23.66 -15.73
C ASP A 34 18.50 -23.45 -14.67
N PHE A 35 18.11 -22.22 -14.41
CA PHE A 35 16.94 -21.91 -13.58
C PHE A 35 15.64 -22.34 -14.29
N VAL A 36 15.51 -22.01 -15.57
CA VAL A 36 14.33 -22.37 -16.39
C VAL A 36 14.08 -23.88 -16.37
N LYS A 37 15.15 -24.69 -16.46
CA LYS A 37 15.05 -26.16 -16.39
C LYS A 37 14.46 -26.69 -15.07
N ARG A 38 14.48 -25.89 -14.00
CA ARG A 38 13.90 -26.27 -12.70
C ARG A 38 12.37 -26.19 -12.69
N GLY A 39 11.76 -25.48 -13.63
CA GLY A 39 10.33 -25.34 -13.78
C GLY A 39 9.66 -24.44 -12.73
N LEU A 40 10.41 -23.68 -11.93
CA LEU A 40 9.87 -22.76 -10.95
C LEU A 40 9.47 -21.43 -11.66
N ASP A 41 8.19 -21.20 -11.82
CA ASP A 41 7.66 -19.98 -12.43
C ASP A 41 7.40 -18.89 -11.40
N ILE A 42 8.40 -18.02 -11.19
CA ILE A 42 8.40 -16.97 -10.17
C ILE A 42 7.59 -15.73 -10.55
N ALA A 43 7.18 -15.61 -11.80
CA ALA A 43 6.39 -14.49 -12.30
C ALA A 43 5.42 -14.97 -13.39
N PRO A 44 4.45 -15.83 -13.04
CA PRO A 44 3.65 -16.60 -14.00
C PRO A 44 2.82 -15.73 -14.93
N LEU A 45 2.41 -14.54 -14.48
CA LEU A 45 1.54 -13.67 -15.25
C LEU A 45 2.31 -12.67 -16.11
N THR A 46 3.42 -12.12 -15.59
CA THR A 46 4.15 -11.01 -16.22
C THR A 46 5.45 -11.41 -16.90
N ALA A 47 6.07 -12.53 -16.48
CA ALA A 47 7.37 -12.99 -17.01
C ALA A 47 7.52 -14.52 -16.97
N SER A 48 6.45 -15.27 -17.33
CA SER A 48 6.41 -16.72 -17.22
C SER A 48 7.50 -17.42 -18.02
N ILE A 49 8.22 -18.35 -17.36
CA ILE A 49 9.21 -19.23 -18.01
C ILE A 49 8.59 -20.20 -19.02
N HIS A 50 7.28 -20.42 -18.96
CA HIS A 50 6.55 -21.26 -19.92
C HIS A 50 6.19 -20.54 -21.23
N LYS A 51 6.43 -19.22 -21.29
CA LYS A 51 6.29 -18.36 -22.48
C LYS A 51 7.66 -18.10 -23.12
N GLY A 52 7.78 -17.13 -24.00
CA GLY A 52 9.00 -16.77 -24.74
C GLY A 52 10.21 -16.49 -23.82
N TYR A 53 9.98 -15.98 -22.62
CA TYR A 53 11.03 -15.67 -21.65
C TYR A 53 11.85 -16.91 -21.23
N GLY A 54 11.23 -18.06 -21.07
CA GLY A 54 11.92 -19.33 -20.84
C GLY A 54 12.71 -19.85 -22.05
N LYS A 55 12.47 -19.30 -23.23
CA LYS A 55 13.18 -19.63 -24.48
C LYS A 55 14.29 -18.62 -24.84
N GLY A 56 14.60 -17.71 -23.94
CA GLY A 56 15.68 -16.74 -24.09
C GLY A 56 15.24 -15.32 -24.48
N GLU A 57 13.93 -15.04 -24.54
CA GLU A 57 13.45 -13.67 -24.67
C GLU A 57 13.71 -12.88 -23.38
N ASN A 58 14.08 -11.60 -23.54
CA ASN A 58 14.31 -10.71 -22.42
C ASN A 58 12.99 -10.16 -21.85
N VAL A 59 12.87 -10.10 -20.53
CA VAL A 59 11.82 -9.34 -19.84
C VAL A 59 12.25 -7.88 -19.74
N VAL A 60 11.51 -6.99 -20.36
CA VAL A 60 11.90 -5.59 -20.51
C VAL A 60 10.95 -4.69 -19.72
N GLY A 61 11.52 -3.83 -18.87
CA GLY A 61 10.78 -2.82 -18.16
C GLY A 61 10.27 -1.71 -19.08
N VAL A 62 9.14 -1.09 -18.73
CA VAL A 62 8.60 0.07 -19.46
C VAL A 62 9.49 1.29 -19.18
N PRO A 63 9.95 2.03 -20.21
CA PRO A 63 10.85 3.18 -20.00
C PRO A 63 10.33 4.22 -19.02
N MET A 64 11.16 4.70 -18.11
CA MET A 64 10.80 5.68 -17.06
C MET A 64 10.16 6.98 -17.60
N ARG A 65 10.43 7.36 -18.86
CA ARG A 65 9.88 8.57 -19.51
C ARG A 65 8.35 8.59 -19.64
N ARG A 66 7.66 7.46 -19.39
CA ARG A 66 6.20 7.29 -19.50
C ARG A 66 5.52 7.23 -18.13
N GLN A 67 5.94 8.00 -17.13
CA GLN A 67 5.34 8.02 -15.78
C GLN A 67 5.09 6.63 -15.19
N ASN A 68 6.10 5.76 -15.22
CA ASN A 68 5.96 4.37 -14.86
C ASN A 68 6.07 4.17 -13.34
N LYS A 69 5.03 3.59 -12.72
CA LYS A 69 5.03 3.16 -11.30
C LYS A 69 6.19 2.20 -10.97
N PHE A 70 6.72 1.48 -11.96
CA PHE A 70 7.77 0.46 -11.82
C PHE A 70 9.19 0.96 -12.12
N THR A 71 9.37 2.25 -12.21
CA THR A 71 10.70 2.90 -12.35
C THR A 71 11.58 2.32 -13.46
N GLY A 72 10.97 1.86 -14.55
CA GLY A 72 11.69 1.29 -15.68
C GLY A 72 12.12 -0.17 -15.53
N LEU A 73 11.84 -0.82 -14.41
CA LEU A 73 12.20 -2.24 -14.20
C LEU A 73 11.11 -3.19 -14.71
N PRO A 74 11.45 -4.46 -15.01
CA PRO A 74 10.46 -5.53 -15.09
C PRO A 74 9.64 -5.58 -13.83
N VAL A 75 8.32 -5.73 -13.95
CA VAL A 75 7.34 -5.52 -12.87
C VAL A 75 7.63 -6.38 -11.65
N PHE A 76 7.87 -7.69 -11.86
CA PHE A 76 8.16 -8.64 -10.78
C PHE A 76 9.46 -8.34 -10.01
N ILE A 77 10.40 -7.61 -10.63
CA ILE A 77 11.64 -7.16 -9.98
C ILE A 77 11.40 -5.81 -9.26
N ALA A 78 10.59 -4.94 -9.88
CA ALA A 78 10.28 -3.63 -9.31
C ALA A 78 9.61 -3.71 -7.93
N ASP A 79 8.93 -4.80 -7.65
CA ASP A 79 8.30 -5.11 -6.36
C ASP A 79 9.31 -5.25 -5.21
N SER A 80 10.56 -5.58 -5.54
CA SER A 80 11.66 -5.66 -4.56
C SER A 80 12.34 -4.31 -4.29
N LEU A 81 11.91 -3.22 -4.94
CA LEU A 81 12.45 -1.88 -4.65
C LEU A 81 12.07 -1.43 -3.24
N PRO A 82 12.94 -0.68 -2.57
CA PRO A 82 12.56 -0.01 -1.33
C PRO A 82 11.31 0.85 -1.53
N ASP A 83 10.46 0.90 -0.51
CA ASP A 83 9.31 1.79 -0.47
C ASP A 83 9.72 3.28 -0.38
N ALA A 84 8.75 4.18 -0.19
CA ALA A 84 9.04 5.61 -0.08
C ALA A 84 9.91 5.93 1.14
N TRP A 85 9.67 5.25 2.28
CA TRP A 85 10.47 5.40 3.48
C TRP A 85 11.90 4.89 3.28
N GLY A 86 12.09 3.67 2.79
CA GLY A 86 13.41 3.10 2.52
C GLY A 86 14.20 3.90 1.48
N LYS A 87 13.53 4.44 0.45
CA LYS A 87 14.17 5.35 -0.51
C LYS A 87 14.60 6.66 0.14
N LYS A 88 13.81 7.20 1.07
CA LYS A 88 14.18 8.40 1.83
C LYS A 88 15.41 8.16 2.70
N LEU A 89 15.45 7.05 3.44
CA LEU A 89 16.60 6.65 4.25
C LEU A 89 17.87 6.52 3.42
N MET A 90 17.81 5.78 2.30
CA MET A 90 18.97 5.61 1.43
C MET A 90 19.45 6.94 0.83
N LYS A 91 18.55 7.83 0.42
CA LYS A 91 18.91 9.15 -0.09
C LYS A 91 19.57 10.01 0.97
N THR A 92 19.02 10.05 2.20
CA THR A 92 19.61 10.77 3.32
C THR A 92 21.03 10.27 3.60
N TRP A 93 21.20 8.96 3.66
CA TRP A 93 22.55 8.39 3.85
C TRP A 93 23.53 8.78 2.76
N VAL A 94 23.14 8.65 1.49
CA VAL A 94 24.03 8.97 0.35
C VAL A 94 24.37 10.45 0.33
N SER A 95 23.44 11.33 0.76
CA SER A 95 23.69 12.77 0.88
C SER A 95 24.72 13.09 1.95
N GLU A 96 24.64 12.44 3.12
CA GLU A 96 25.50 12.72 4.28
C GLU A 96 26.89 12.04 4.20
N TYR A 97 26.90 10.79 3.74
CA TYR A 97 28.10 9.94 3.79
C TYR A 97 28.61 9.45 2.43
N GLY A 98 27.89 9.75 1.36
CA GLY A 98 28.25 9.32 0.01
C GLY A 98 29.43 10.09 -0.56
N THR A 99 30.37 9.38 -1.19
CA THR A 99 31.55 9.98 -1.83
C THR A 99 31.28 10.52 -3.24
N GLU A 100 30.13 10.17 -3.84
CA GLU A 100 29.76 10.55 -5.21
C GLU A 100 28.36 11.19 -5.24
N GLN A 101 28.27 12.47 -5.57
CA GLN A 101 27.01 13.15 -5.85
C GLN A 101 26.50 12.78 -7.26
N ARG A 102 25.82 11.66 -7.41
CA ARG A 102 25.15 11.25 -8.65
C ARG A 102 23.72 10.82 -8.43
N ALA A 103 22.91 10.91 -9.46
CA ALA A 103 21.57 10.36 -9.44
C ALA A 103 21.58 8.83 -9.28
N LEU A 104 20.85 8.32 -8.29
CA LEU A 104 20.68 6.90 -8.06
C LEU A 104 19.76 6.30 -9.13
N THR A 105 20.15 5.16 -9.67
CA THR A 105 19.33 4.37 -10.59
C THR A 105 18.50 3.34 -9.83
N PRO A 106 17.44 2.78 -10.42
CA PRO A 106 16.71 1.67 -9.81
C PRO A 106 17.60 0.46 -9.47
N LEU A 107 18.66 0.20 -10.25
CA LEU A 107 19.60 -0.86 -9.93
C LEU A 107 20.44 -0.55 -8.68
N ASP A 108 20.75 0.71 -8.43
CA ASP A 108 21.47 1.09 -7.21
C ASP A 108 20.59 0.83 -5.97
N PHE A 109 19.29 1.09 -6.05
CA PHE A 109 18.34 0.75 -4.99
C PHE A 109 18.22 -0.75 -4.77
N LEU A 110 18.18 -1.56 -5.84
CA LEU A 110 18.16 -3.02 -5.72
C LEU A 110 19.49 -3.58 -5.16
N ALA A 111 20.64 -3.04 -5.59
CA ALA A 111 21.94 -3.40 -5.04
C ALA A 111 22.05 -3.03 -3.54
N TYR A 112 21.42 -1.93 -3.14
CA TYR A 112 21.30 -1.57 -1.74
C TYR A 112 20.36 -2.50 -0.98
N THR A 113 19.24 -2.90 -1.58
CA THR A 113 18.34 -3.91 -1.00
C THR A 113 19.07 -5.24 -0.79
N GLY A 114 19.88 -5.68 -1.77
CA GLY A 114 20.70 -6.88 -1.67
C GLY A 114 19.91 -8.11 -1.24
N LYS A 115 20.27 -8.66 -0.07
CA LYS A 115 19.59 -9.82 0.55
C LYS A 115 18.46 -9.45 1.51
N ARG A 116 18.09 -8.17 1.64
CA ARG A 116 17.25 -7.66 2.72
C ARG A 116 15.82 -7.36 2.34
N GLY A 117 15.47 -7.51 1.08
CA GLY A 117 14.13 -7.24 0.59
C GLY A 117 13.03 -8.06 1.25
N MET A 118 11.80 -7.63 1.04
CA MET A 118 10.65 -8.48 1.26
C MET A 118 10.67 -9.64 0.26
N GLY A 119 10.15 -10.80 0.68
CA GLY A 119 10.19 -12.00 -0.14
C GLY A 119 11.58 -12.65 -0.21
N ALA A 120 11.81 -13.43 -1.25
CA ALA A 120 12.99 -14.28 -1.38
C ALA A 120 13.92 -13.90 -2.54
N LEU A 121 13.59 -12.88 -3.35
CA LEU A 121 14.51 -12.39 -4.35
C LEU A 121 15.68 -11.63 -3.70
N GLU A 122 16.89 -11.91 -4.18
CA GLU A 122 18.12 -11.27 -3.70
C GLU A 122 18.91 -10.74 -4.89
N PHE A 123 19.70 -9.68 -4.66
CA PHE A 123 20.42 -8.94 -5.69
C PHE A 123 21.90 -8.87 -5.37
N GLU A 124 22.76 -9.24 -6.35
CA GLU A 124 24.22 -9.17 -6.24
C GLU A 124 24.80 -8.31 -7.37
N PRO A 125 25.80 -7.44 -7.10
CA PRO A 125 26.45 -7.24 -5.81
C PRO A 125 25.50 -6.60 -4.79
N ASP A 126 25.64 -7.03 -3.53
CA ASP A 126 25.01 -6.37 -2.39
C ASP A 126 25.93 -5.20 -1.98
N ASN A 127 25.50 -3.99 -2.30
CA ASN A 127 26.26 -2.76 -2.05
C ASN A 127 25.82 -2.09 -0.73
N ASN A 128 25.11 -2.81 0.13
CA ASN A 128 24.70 -2.27 1.40
C ASN A 128 25.90 -2.22 2.37
N PRO A 129 26.30 -1.03 2.85
CA PRO A 129 27.46 -0.89 3.74
C PRO A 129 27.21 -1.47 5.14
N TRP A 130 25.94 -1.76 5.50
CA TRP A 130 25.56 -2.22 6.83
C TRP A 130 25.15 -3.69 6.87
N ASN A 131 25.85 -4.55 6.15
CA ASN A 131 25.69 -6.00 6.23
C ASN A 131 26.22 -6.61 7.55
N GLN A 132 26.26 -5.81 8.62
CA GLN A 132 26.70 -6.27 9.93
C GLN A 132 25.49 -6.59 10.80
N ASP A 133 25.62 -7.66 11.57
CA ASP A 133 24.69 -7.99 12.65
C ASP A 133 24.90 -7.00 13.78
N MET A 134 23.87 -6.23 14.11
CA MET A 134 23.97 -5.13 15.10
C MET A 134 22.85 -5.28 16.12
N ASP A 135 23.19 -5.10 17.38
CA ASP A 135 22.20 -4.89 18.43
C ASP A 135 21.50 -3.54 18.21
N VAL A 136 20.19 -3.53 18.36
CA VAL A 136 19.34 -2.39 17.99
C VAL A 136 18.78 -1.70 19.23
N ASN A 137 18.99 -0.39 19.34
CA ASN A 137 18.29 0.46 20.30
C ASN A 137 17.05 1.09 19.63
N LEU A 138 15.87 0.55 19.93
CA LEU A 138 14.61 0.98 19.32
C LEU A 138 14.27 2.45 19.67
N GLY A 139 14.59 2.94 20.86
CA GLY A 139 14.33 4.32 21.27
C GLY A 139 15.13 5.33 20.45
N ASN A 140 16.43 5.08 20.27
CA ASN A 140 17.28 5.92 19.42
C ASN A 140 16.80 5.92 17.98
N MET A 141 16.47 4.75 17.46
CA MET A 141 15.96 4.62 16.09
C MET A 141 14.64 5.35 15.89
N PHE A 142 13.74 5.30 16.86
CA PHE A 142 12.47 6.02 16.78
C PHE A 142 12.70 7.53 16.73
N ARG A 143 13.54 8.08 17.64
CA ARG A 143 13.87 9.51 17.66
C ARG A 143 14.47 9.98 16.33
N LEU A 144 15.38 9.19 15.78
CA LEU A 144 16.00 9.50 14.49
C LEU A 144 15.00 9.37 13.34
N ALA A 145 14.16 8.34 13.33
CA ALA A 145 13.12 8.15 12.33
C ALA A 145 12.12 9.33 12.33
N GLU A 146 11.71 9.80 13.52
CA GLU A 146 10.86 10.97 13.67
C GLU A 146 11.53 12.25 13.13
N LYS A 147 12.82 12.46 13.44
CA LYS A 147 13.62 13.57 12.91
C LYS A 147 13.65 13.55 11.39
N ILE A 148 13.97 12.42 10.78
CA ILE A 148 14.00 12.25 9.30
C ILE A 148 12.62 12.43 8.69
N PHE A 149 11.56 11.94 9.34
CA PHE A 149 10.20 12.08 8.84
C PHE A 149 9.75 13.53 8.76
N ARG A 150 9.97 14.31 9.84
CA ARG A 150 9.56 15.72 9.93
C ARG A 150 10.32 16.65 8.99
N GLN A 151 11.55 16.31 8.62
CA GLN A 151 12.35 17.14 7.73
C GLN A 151 12.00 16.86 6.27
N LYS A 152 11.61 17.91 5.53
CA LYS A 152 11.26 17.84 4.11
C LYS A 152 12.47 17.94 3.18
N GLU A 153 13.57 18.52 3.67
CA GLU A 153 14.84 18.76 2.96
C GLU A 153 15.99 18.01 3.63
N ASP A 154 17.23 18.26 3.25
CA ASP A 154 18.42 17.56 3.71
C ASP A 154 18.53 17.54 5.25
N VAL A 155 18.61 16.34 5.78
CA VAL A 155 18.70 16.06 7.22
C VAL A 155 20.16 16.17 7.62
N SER A 156 20.53 17.16 8.42
CA SER A 156 21.86 17.18 9.05
C SER A 156 21.88 16.21 10.23
N LEU A 157 22.78 15.23 10.18
CA LEU A 157 22.99 14.23 11.22
C LEU A 157 24.13 14.66 12.15
N LEU A 158 23.98 14.37 13.43
CA LEU A 158 25.07 14.52 14.40
C LEU A 158 26.01 13.31 14.31
N PRO A 159 27.30 13.46 14.62
CA PRO A 159 28.25 12.34 14.59
C PRO A 159 27.82 11.14 15.43
N GLU A 160 27.16 11.37 16.56
CA GLU A 160 26.63 10.31 17.43
C GLU A 160 25.41 9.60 16.83
N GLU A 161 24.72 10.18 15.86
CA GLU A 161 23.57 9.56 15.16
C GLU A 161 23.99 8.64 14.01
N GLU A 162 25.27 8.55 13.69
CA GLU A 162 25.77 7.73 12.56
C GLU A 162 25.40 6.25 12.74
N TRP A 163 25.56 5.71 13.96
CA TRP A 163 25.21 4.32 14.27
C TRP A 163 23.71 4.07 14.21
N ASP A 164 22.91 4.98 14.75
CA ASP A 164 21.45 4.88 14.71
C ASP A 164 20.93 5.02 13.27
N MET A 165 21.57 5.88 12.44
CA MET A 165 21.26 5.98 11.03
C MET A 165 21.64 4.71 10.26
N ALA A 166 22.80 4.14 10.54
CA ALA A 166 23.22 2.87 9.97
C ALA A 166 22.24 1.74 10.34
N ALA A 167 21.83 1.67 11.62
CA ALA A 167 20.81 0.74 12.09
C ALA A 167 19.48 0.96 11.38
N LEU A 168 19.01 2.19 11.29
CA LEU A 168 17.75 2.54 10.64
C LEU A 168 17.78 2.21 9.14
N CYS A 169 18.88 2.50 8.45
CA CYS A 169 19.08 2.11 7.05
C CYS A 169 19.17 0.59 6.87
N SER A 170 19.77 -0.12 7.84
CA SER A 170 19.84 -1.58 7.79
C SER A 170 18.48 -2.26 7.98
N LEU A 171 17.54 -1.57 8.63
CA LEU A 171 16.24 -2.11 9.04
C LEU A 171 15.06 -1.54 8.26
N GLY A 172 15.22 -0.37 7.65
CA GLY A 172 14.14 0.43 7.06
C GLY A 172 13.94 0.20 5.56
N THR A 173 13.96 -1.03 5.05
CA THR A 173 13.77 -1.26 3.60
C THR A 173 12.53 -2.07 3.28
N SER A 174 11.70 -1.56 2.38
CA SER A 174 10.75 -2.30 1.52
C SER A 174 9.57 -3.02 2.18
N ALA A 175 8.81 -2.39 3.07
CA ALA A 175 7.56 -2.98 3.57
C ALA A 175 6.28 -2.23 3.14
N GLY A 176 6.35 -1.36 2.12
CA GLY A 176 5.21 -0.55 1.63
C GLY A 176 4.93 0.71 2.48
N GLY A 177 4.45 1.79 1.84
CA GLY A 177 3.97 2.99 2.51
C GLY A 177 5.03 4.03 2.91
N MET A 178 4.57 5.15 3.48
CA MET A 178 5.40 6.30 3.87
C MET A 178 5.70 6.36 5.38
N GLN A 179 4.99 5.59 6.19
CA GLN A 179 5.16 5.56 7.65
C GLN A 179 6.56 5.06 8.00
N PRO A 180 7.26 5.68 8.97
CA PRO A 180 8.51 5.18 9.51
C PRO A 180 8.37 3.78 10.09
N LYS A 181 9.24 2.87 9.66
CA LYS A 181 9.19 1.46 10.05
C LYS A 181 10.56 0.81 10.05
N ALA A 182 10.68 -0.30 10.76
CA ALA A 182 11.88 -1.12 10.84
C ALA A 182 11.55 -2.61 10.74
N ILE A 183 12.47 -3.38 10.17
CA ILE A 183 12.41 -4.84 10.15
C ILE A 183 13.34 -5.37 11.23
N ILE A 184 12.78 -5.94 12.29
CA ILE A 184 13.53 -6.44 13.44
C ILE A 184 13.40 -7.96 13.57
N ALA A 185 14.38 -8.57 14.19
CA ALA A 185 14.33 -9.94 14.67
C ALA A 185 14.48 -9.95 16.19
N GLN A 186 13.69 -10.76 16.87
CA GLN A 186 13.77 -10.97 18.30
C GLN A 186 14.11 -12.43 18.60
N ASN A 187 15.15 -12.63 19.39
CA ASN A 187 15.46 -13.94 19.93
C ASN A 187 14.47 -14.30 21.04
N MET A 188 13.80 -15.43 20.91
CA MET A 188 12.72 -15.79 21.84
C MET A 188 13.21 -16.26 23.19
N ASP A 189 14.48 -16.71 23.31
CA ASP A 189 15.07 -17.14 24.57
C ASP A 189 15.63 -15.98 25.38
N SER A 190 16.38 -15.06 24.72
CA SER A 190 17.10 -13.96 25.38
C SER A 190 16.37 -12.61 25.33
N GLY A 191 15.38 -12.47 24.45
CA GLY A 191 14.70 -11.19 24.20
C GLY A 191 15.54 -10.16 23.42
N ILE A 192 16.75 -10.49 22.98
CA ILE A 192 17.64 -9.62 22.23
C ILE A 192 16.99 -9.25 20.90
N ILE A 193 17.07 -7.96 20.54
CA ILE A 193 16.55 -7.44 19.26
C ILE A 193 17.72 -7.11 18.34
N ARG A 194 17.64 -7.61 17.10
CA ARG A 194 18.61 -7.40 16.03
C ARG A 194 17.97 -7.05 14.71
N SER A 195 18.79 -6.89 13.67
CA SER A 195 18.30 -6.71 12.31
C SER A 195 17.50 -7.92 11.85
N GLY A 196 16.22 -7.71 11.50
CA GLY A 196 15.35 -8.72 10.89
C GLY A 196 15.51 -8.85 9.36
N GLN A 197 16.48 -8.16 8.79
CA GLN A 197 16.77 -8.21 7.36
C GLN A 197 17.62 -9.44 6.99
N ILE A 198 18.43 -9.93 7.92
CA ILE A 198 19.24 -11.14 7.78
C ILE A 198 18.63 -12.29 8.60
N LEU A 199 18.90 -13.51 8.19
CA LEU A 199 18.48 -14.70 8.92
C LEU A 199 19.50 -14.99 10.05
N HIS A 200 19.00 -15.30 11.24
CA HIS A 200 19.80 -15.64 12.41
C HIS A 200 19.67 -17.13 12.73
N GLU A 201 20.71 -17.71 13.32
CA GLU A 201 20.69 -19.07 13.84
C GLU A 201 20.03 -19.12 15.21
N GLY A 202 19.16 -20.12 15.46
CA GLY A 202 18.45 -20.30 16.73
C GLY A 202 16.96 -19.91 16.62
N ASP A 203 16.31 -19.73 17.77
CA ASP A 203 14.88 -19.39 17.83
C ASP A 203 14.67 -17.87 17.73
N TRP A 204 14.51 -17.42 16.50
CA TRP A 204 14.26 -16.02 16.18
C TRP A 204 12.93 -15.85 15.47
N LYS A 205 12.18 -14.83 15.90
CA LYS A 205 11.02 -14.33 15.18
C LYS A 205 11.33 -13.02 14.50
N TYR A 206 10.73 -12.83 13.32
CA TYR A 206 10.96 -11.69 12.46
C TYR A 206 9.72 -10.83 12.41
N TYR A 207 9.88 -9.53 12.59
CA TYR A 207 8.79 -8.59 12.70
C TYR A 207 8.97 -7.37 11.80
N LEU A 208 7.84 -6.84 11.35
CA LEU A 208 7.71 -5.47 10.89
C LEU A 208 7.26 -4.62 12.08
N LEU A 209 8.05 -3.62 12.46
CA LEU A 209 7.73 -2.62 13.46
C LEU A 209 7.39 -1.31 12.77
N LYS A 210 6.16 -0.84 12.88
CA LYS A 210 5.73 0.49 12.46
C LYS A 210 5.83 1.43 13.66
N PHE A 211 6.62 2.48 13.51
CA PHE A 211 6.75 3.49 14.55
C PHE A 211 5.50 4.34 14.67
N ALA A 212 5.20 4.81 15.89
CA ALA A 212 4.15 5.79 16.11
C ALA A 212 4.32 6.99 15.17
N HIS A 213 3.25 7.37 14.49
CA HIS A 213 3.31 8.44 13.51
C HIS A 213 3.47 9.80 14.21
N PRO A 214 4.40 10.67 13.75
CA PRO A 214 4.67 11.95 14.42
C PRO A 214 3.48 12.91 14.45
N GLU A 215 2.59 12.81 13.46
CA GLU A 215 1.45 13.72 13.25
C GLU A 215 0.08 13.05 13.48
N ASN A 216 0.02 11.71 13.59
CA ASN A 216 -1.20 10.95 13.85
C ASN A 216 -1.06 10.20 15.18
N GLN A 217 -1.73 10.69 16.21
CA GLN A 217 -1.53 10.24 17.58
C GLN A 217 -1.90 8.77 17.82
N TRP A 218 -2.92 8.24 17.12
CA TRP A 218 -3.46 6.89 17.38
C TRP A 218 -3.31 5.92 16.21
N GLN A 219 -2.40 6.20 15.26
CA GLN A 219 -2.29 5.38 14.06
C GLN A 219 -1.98 3.91 14.35
N CYS A 220 -1.06 3.64 15.27
CA CYS A 220 -0.69 2.27 15.65
C CYS A 220 -1.80 1.58 16.45
N GLU A 221 -2.48 2.31 17.34
CA GLU A 221 -3.63 1.83 18.10
C GLU A 221 -4.82 1.51 17.20
N MET A 222 -5.08 2.34 16.18
CA MET A 222 -6.10 2.05 15.17
C MET A 222 -5.76 0.81 14.35
N GLU A 223 -4.51 0.67 13.90
CA GLU A 223 -4.09 -0.53 13.17
C GLU A 223 -4.24 -1.81 14.03
N MET A 224 -3.96 -1.70 15.34
CA MET A 224 -4.19 -2.80 16.27
C MET A 224 -5.67 -3.11 16.48
N ALA A 225 -6.54 -2.10 16.53
CA ALA A 225 -7.98 -2.28 16.60
C ALA A 225 -8.51 -2.99 15.33
N TRP A 226 -8.04 -2.58 14.13
CA TRP A 226 -8.38 -3.23 12.86
C TRP A 226 -7.89 -4.67 12.79
N TYR A 227 -6.67 -4.94 13.29
CA TYR A 227 -6.16 -6.31 13.43
C TYR A 227 -7.10 -7.20 14.27
N ARG A 228 -7.53 -6.70 15.44
CA ARG A 228 -8.45 -7.45 16.33
C ARG A 228 -9.81 -7.67 15.67
N MET A 229 -10.37 -6.64 15.06
CA MET A 229 -11.64 -6.70 14.33
C MET A 229 -11.55 -7.64 13.11
N ALA A 230 -10.43 -7.62 12.37
CA ALA A 230 -10.20 -8.52 11.25
C ALA A 230 -10.14 -9.99 11.69
N GLN A 231 -9.49 -10.27 12.83
CA GLN A 231 -9.49 -11.63 13.40
C GLN A 231 -10.91 -12.09 13.78
N GLU A 232 -11.72 -11.21 14.39
CA GLU A 232 -13.12 -11.52 14.71
C GLU A 232 -13.96 -11.72 13.44
N ALA A 233 -13.70 -10.96 12.39
CA ALA A 233 -14.28 -11.16 11.06
C ALA A 233 -13.80 -12.44 10.36
N GLY A 234 -12.89 -13.20 10.93
CA GLY A 234 -12.35 -14.44 10.37
C GLY A 234 -11.29 -14.26 9.29
N ILE A 235 -10.66 -13.09 9.21
CA ILE A 235 -9.56 -12.79 8.28
C ILE A 235 -8.25 -13.34 8.86
N GLN A 236 -7.47 -14.00 8.02
CA GLN A 236 -6.15 -14.49 8.40
C GLN A 236 -5.11 -13.36 8.38
N MET A 237 -4.55 -13.07 9.54
CA MET A 237 -3.45 -12.11 9.73
C MET A 237 -2.33 -12.73 10.55
N MET A 238 -1.11 -12.20 10.41
CA MET A 238 0.01 -12.61 11.26
C MET A 238 -0.18 -12.06 12.69
N PRO A 239 0.35 -12.76 13.71
CA PRO A 239 0.31 -12.28 15.09
C PRO A 239 0.85 -10.85 15.20
N SER A 240 0.05 -9.97 15.78
CA SER A 240 0.37 -8.56 15.93
C SER A 240 0.15 -8.09 17.36
N SER A 241 0.90 -7.07 17.79
CA SER A 241 0.83 -6.50 19.14
C SER A 241 1.26 -5.03 19.12
N LEU A 242 0.99 -4.33 20.21
CA LEU A 242 1.58 -3.02 20.47
C LEU A 242 2.83 -3.18 21.35
N MET A 243 3.90 -2.52 20.94
CA MET A 243 5.14 -2.40 21.72
C MET A 243 5.25 -0.96 22.23
N GLU A 244 5.47 -0.78 23.53
CA GLU A 244 5.53 0.54 24.14
C GLU A 244 6.98 0.92 24.50
N PHE A 245 7.45 2.04 23.95
CA PHE A 245 8.71 2.68 24.30
C PHE A 245 8.68 4.18 23.95
N GLU A 246 9.55 4.98 24.54
CA GLU A 246 9.59 6.44 24.39
C GLU A 246 8.20 7.10 24.64
N GLY A 247 7.38 6.52 25.51
CA GLY A 247 6.04 7.00 25.84
C GLY A 247 5.01 6.92 24.70
N ARG A 248 5.29 6.12 23.67
CA ARG A 248 4.44 5.91 22.51
C ARG A 248 4.21 4.41 22.28
N LYS A 249 3.06 4.08 21.69
CA LYS A 249 2.75 2.72 21.24
C LYS A 249 3.12 2.58 19.77
N HIS A 250 3.77 1.47 19.44
CA HIS A 250 4.28 1.13 18.12
C HIS A 250 3.65 -0.19 17.70
N PHE A 251 3.24 -0.31 16.44
CA PHE A 251 2.60 -1.54 15.95
C PHE A 251 3.66 -2.54 15.48
N LEU A 252 3.58 -3.75 16.01
CA LEU A 252 4.48 -4.86 15.72
C LEU A 252 3.70 -6.02 15.11
N THR A 253 4.08 -6.49 13.92
CA THR A 253 3.48 -7.65 13.27
C THR A 253 4.54 -8.66 12.84
N GLU A 254 4.27 -9.96 13.06
CA GLU A 254 5.17 -11.04 12.63
C GLU A 254 5.19 -11.12 11.09
N ARG A 255 6.37 -11.37 10.51
CA ARG A 255 6.53 -11.47 9.06
C ARG A 255 6.11 -12.85 8.55
N PHE A 256 5.23 -12.90 7.57
CA PHE A 256 4.83 -14.13 6.88
C PHE A 256 5.85 -14.61 5.84
N ASP A 257 6.77 -13.75 5.42
CA ASP A 257 7.78 -14.09 4.43
C ASP A 257 9.09 -14.63 5.02
N ARG A 258 9.08 -14.93 6.31
CA ARG A 258 10.18 -15.56 7.06
C ARG A 258 9.62 -16.73 7.86
N VAL A 259 9.87 -17.92 7.41
CA VAL A 259 9.31 -19.15 7.99
C VAL A 259 10.42 -20.18 8.23
N GLY A 260 10.63 -20.58 9.49
CA GLY A 260 11.58 -21.65 9.85
C GLY A 260 13.02 -21.40 9.38
N GLY A 261 13.47 -20.12 9.34
CA GLY A 261 14.80 -19.74 8.84
C GLY A 261 14.89 -19.62 7.32
N ASP A 262 13.78 -19.76 6.60
CA ASP A 262 13.71 -19.60 5.14
C ASP A 262 12.96 -18.35 4.74
N LYS A 263 13.28 -17.84 3.55
CA LYS A 263 12.52 -16.76 2.88
C LYS A 263 11.43 -17.35 1.98
N VAL A 264 10.27 -16.71 1.95
CA VAL A 264 9.16 -17.06 1.07
C VAL A 264 9.13 -16.09 -0.11
N HIS A 265 8.98 -16.57 -1.34
CA HIS A 265 8.87 -15.71 -2.50
C HIS A 265 7.51 -15.01 -2.53
N LEU A 266 7.50 -13.70 -2.82
CA LEU A 266 6.32 -12.86 -2.83
C LEU A 266 6.19 -12.06 -4.12
N GLN A 267 4.94 -11.80 -4.52
CA GLN A 267 4.59 -10.76 -5.47
C GLN A 267 3.32 -10.06 -5.03
N THR A 268 3.28 -8.73 -5.13
CA THR A 268 2.05 -7.96 -4.92
C THR A 268 1.08 -8.12 -6.09
N LEU A 269 -0.18 -7.76 -5.89
CA LEU A 269 -1.18 -7.66 -6.96
C LEU A 269 -0.66 -6.78 -8.11
N GLY A 270 -0.02 -5.64 -7.79
CA GLY A 270 0.57 -4.76 -8.80
C GLY A 270 1.75 -5.37 -9.56
N ALA A 271 2.44 -6.37 -9.02
CA ALA A 271 3.47 -7.12 -9.74
C ALA A 271 2.89 -8.26 -10.57
N MET A 272 1.76 -8.83 -10.15
CA MET A 272 1.00 -9.84 -10.90
C MET A 272 0.24 -9.23 -12.07
N ASN A 273 -0.46 -8.12 -11.83
CA ASN A 273 -1.17 -7.33 -12.84
C ASN A 273 -0.91 -5.83 -12.61
N PRO A 274 -0.05 -5.19 -13.43
CA PRO A 274 0.28 -3.76 -13.30
C PRO A 274 -0.90 -2.79 -13.43
N ASP A 275 -1.93 -3.23 -14.13
CA ASP A 275 -3.12 -2.43 -14.44
C ASP A 275 -4.30 -2.75 -13.52
N ALA A 276 -4.09 -3.62 -12.50
CA ALA A 276 -5.12 -4.00 -11.53
C ALA A 276 -5.62 -2.76 -10.78
N ASP A 277 -6.94 -2.51 -10.87
CA ASP A 277 -7.65 -1.41 -10.22
C ASP A 277 -9.00 -1.84 -9.62
N SER A 278 -9.25 -3.15 -9.53
CA SER A 278 -10.50 -3.73 -9.04
C SER A 278 -10.30 -5.00 -8.21
N TYR A 279 -11.28 -5.33 -7.40
CA TYR A 279 -11.33 -6.62 -6.70
C TYR A 279 -11.62 -7.78 -7.65
N GLU A 280 -12.23 -7.51 -8.79
CA GLU A 280 -12.39 -8.47 -9.89
C GLU A 280 -11.04 -8.94 -10.41
N ASP A 281 -10.06 -8.04 -10.57
CA ASP A 281 -8.68 -8.41 -10.97
C ASP A 281 -8.03 -9.38 -9.97
N ILE A 282 -8.31 -9.23 -8.66
CA ILE A 282 -7.82 -10.17 -7.65
C ILE A 282 -8.41 -11.55 -7.87
N MET A 283 -9.72 -11.64 -8.18
CA MET A 283 -10.39 -12.92 -8.44
C MET A 283 -9.87 -13.59 -9.70
N GLU A 284 -9.62 -12.82 -10.76
CA GLU A 284 -9.02 -13.32 -12.00
C GLU A 284 -7.62 -13.91 -11.74
N ILE A 285 -6.78 -13.22 -10.96
CA ILE A 285 -5.45 -13.74 -10.57
C ILE A 285 -5.58 -15.02 -9.74
N CYS A 286 -6.53 -15.08 -8.81
CA CYS A 286 -6.78 -16.31 -8.05
C CYS A 286 -7.12 -17.50 -8.97
N ASP A 287 -7.89 -17.27 -10.02
CA ASP A 287 -8.25 -18.28 -11.00
C ASP A 287 -7.06 -18.67 -11.90
N GLU A 288 -6.28 -17.68 -12.39
CA GLU A 288 -5.09 -17.95 -13.22
C GLU A 288 -4.01 -18.72 -12.45
N LEU A 289 -3.81 -18.41 -11.17
CA LEU A 289 -2.92 -19.12 -10.26
C LEU A 289 -3.51 -20.45 -9.75
N ARG A 290 -4.78 -20.74 -10.06
CA ARG A 290 -5.52 -21.93 -9.61
C ARG A 290 -5.52 -22.08 -8.11
N LEU A 291 -5.76 -20.99 -7.40
CA LEU A 291 -5.78 -21.00 -5.94
C LEU A 291 -6.97 -21.79 -5.40
N PRO A 292 -6.85 -22.37 -4.21
CA PRO A 292 -7.95 -23.08 -3.56
C PRO A 292 -9.17 -22.17 -3.38
N TYR A 293 -10.37 -22.69 -3.54
CA TYR A 293 -11.62 -21.95 -3.37
C TYR A 293 -11.72 -21.18 -2.05
N LYS A 294 -11.20 -21.73 -0.96
CA LYS A 294 -11.15 -21.07 0.36
C LYS A 294 -10.36 -19.75 0.33
N GLU A 295 -9.35 -19.66 -0.52
CA GLU A 295 -8.55 -18.44 -0.66
C GLU A 295 -9.31 -17.35 -1.45
N LYS A 296 -10.18 -17.75 -2.40
CA LYS A 296 -11.13 -16.82 -3.05
C LYS A 296 -12.18 -16.31 -2.05
N GLU A 297 -12.73 -17.17 -1.19
CA GLU A 297 -13.63 -16.75 -0.10
C GLU A 297 -12.95 -15.77 0.86
N GLU A 298 -11.68 -16.02 1.18
CA GLU A 298 -10.88 -15.12 2.02
C GLU A 298 -10.67 -13.75 1.36
N MET A 299 -10.37 -13.68 0.06
CA MET A 299 -10.24 -12.41 -0.66
C MET A 299 -11.57 -11.65 -0.73
N PHE A 300 -12.69 -12.36 -0.93
CA PHE A 300 -14.02 -11.77 -0.85
C PHE A 300 -14.29 -11.19 0.56
N ARG A 301 -13.92 -11.90 1.61
CA ARG A 301 -14.04 -11.46 3.01
C ARG A 301 -13.25 -10.16 3.25
N ARG A 302 -12.00 -10.08 2.74
CA ARG A 302 -11.16 -8.88 2.83
C ARG A 302 -11.77 -7.69 2.10
N MET A 303 -12.33 -7.90 0.91
CA MET A 303 -13.07 -6.87 0.18
C MET A 303 -14.23 -6.31 1.01
N VAL A 304 -15.09 -7.20 1.54
CA VAL A 304 -16.23 -6.79 2.38
C VAL A 304 -15.75 -6.05 3.63
N PHE A 305 -14.68 -6.53 4.25
CA PHE A 305 -14.08 -5.90 5.42
C PHE A 305 -13.55 -4.50 5.09
N ASN A 306 -12.72 -4.34 4.06
CA ASN A 306 -12.17 -3.05 3.69
C ASN A 306 -13.26 -2.01 3.44
N VAL A 307 -14.31 -2.40 2.71
CA VAL A 307 -15.44 -1.51 2.42
C VAL A 307 -16.22 -1.14 3.68
N LEU A 308 -16.53 -2.10 4.55
CA LEU A 308 -17.33 -1.84 5.74
C LEU A 308 -16.56 -1.15 6.87
N THR A 309 -15.23 -1.19 6.84
CA THR A 309 -14.38 -0.62 7.90
C THR A 309 -13.67 0.68 7.48
N GLY A 310 -13.96 1.22 6.29
CA GLY A 310 -13.29 2.44 5.81
C GLY A 310 -11.78 2.27 5.62
N CYS A 311 -11.33 1.05 5.26
CA CYS A 311 -9.95 0.76 4.88
C CYS A 311 -9.80 1.05 3.39
N THR A 312 -9.78 2.35 3.03
CA THR A 312 -9.88 2.83 1.64
C THR A 312 -8.56 2.91 0.90
N ASP A 313 -7.42 2.84 1.62
CA ASP A 313 -6.07 2.74 1.03
C ASP A 313 -5.78 1.29 0.59
N ASP A 314 -6.77 0.64 -0.03
CA ASP A 314 -6.76 -0.74 -0.47
C ASP A 314 -6.13 -0.91 -1.86
N HIS A 315 -5.00 -0.22 -2.10
CA HIS A 315 -4.30 -0.24 -3.37
C HIS A 315 -3.63 -1.59 -3.69
N ASN A 316 -3.23 -1.78 -4.94
CA ASN A 316 -2.70 -3.04 -5.47
C ASN A 316 -1.35 -3.51 -4.85
N ARG A 317 -0.77 -2.79 -3.89
CA ARG A 317 0.38 -3.24 -3.10
C ARG A 317 -0.01 -3.78 -1.72
N ASN A 318 -1.26 -3.61 -1.30
CA ASN A 318 -1.79 -4.14 -0.04
C ASN A 318 -2.36 -5.55 -0.18
N PHE A 319 -2.25 -6.13 -1.38
CA PHE A 319 -2.57 -7.53 -1.67
C PHE A 319 -1.34 -8.22 -2.24
N SER A 320 -1.00 -9.37 -1.70
CA SER A 320 0.16 -10.15 -2.16
C SER A 320 -0.14 -11.63 -2.26
N PHE A 321 0.65 -12.28 -3.09
CA PHE A 321 0.67 -13.72 -3.30
C PHE A 321 2.05 -14.26 -2.95
N MET A 322 2.10 -15.43 -2.35
CA MET A 322 3.33 -16.10 -1.96
C MET A 322 3.49 -17.44 -2.67
N MET A 323 4.71 -17.77 -3.03
CA MET A 323 5.05 -19.02 -3.67
C MET A 323 5.93 -19.88 -2.74
N SER A 324 5.49 -21.08 -2.48
CA SER A 324 6.25 -22.09 -1.76
C SER A 324 7.38 -22.68 -2.62
N LYS A 325 8.35 -23.37 -1.99
CA LYS A 325 9.51 -23.95 -2.69
C LYS A 325 9.13 -25.02 -3.74
N ASP A 326 7.92 -25.59 -3.67
CA ASP A 326 7.37 -26.53 -4.67
C ASP A 326 6.68 -25.81 -5.85
N GLY A 327 6.72 -24.48 -5.90
CA GLY A 327 6.18 -23.66 -6.97
C GLY A 327 4.68 -23.39 -6.89
N LYS A 328 4.00 -23.77 -5.79
CA LYS A 328 2.58 -23.46 -5.61
C LYS A 328 2.39 -22.06 -5.05
N TRP A 329 1.42 -21.38 -5.62
CA TRP A 329 1.02 -20.04 -5.20
C TRP A 329 -0.14 -20.09 -4.21
N HIS A 330 -0.16 -19.14 -3.29
CA HIS A 330 -1.18 -18.92 -2.27
C HIS A 330 -1.34 -17.41 -2.03
N ILE A 331 -2.47 -17.00 -1.47
CA ILE A 331 -2.58 -15.65 -0.93
C ILE A 331 -1.71 -15.51 0.33
N THR A 332 -1.21 -14.31 0.60
CA THR A 332 -0.58 -14.02 1.90
C THR A 332 -1.63 -13.81 2.99
N PRO A 333 -1.28 -13.92 4.28
CA PRO A 333 -2.06 -13.28 5.34
C PRO A 333 -2.33 -11.81 5.00
N ALA A 334 -3.47 -11.26 5.43
CA ALA A 334 -3.77 -9.85 5.24
C ALA A 334 -2.81 -8.97 6.06
N TYR A 335 -2.56 -7.78 5.59
CA TYR A 335 -1.68 -6.79 6.22
C TYR A 335 -2.12 -5.39 5.84
N ASP A 336 -1.64 -4.40 6.59
CA ASP A 336 -1.88 -2.96 6.35
C ASP A 336 -3.38 -2.60 6.37
N LEU A 337 -4.15 -3.24 7.27
CA LEU A 337 -5.55 -2.94 7.50
C LEU A 337 -5.64 -1.85 8.58
N THR A 338 -6.23 -0.70 8.22
CA THR A 338 -6.46 0.41 9.16
C THR A 338 -7.54 1.34 8.63
N PHE A 339 -8.09 2.16 9.49
CA PHE A 339 -9.00 3.23 9.09
C PHE A 339 -8.22 4.34 8.38
N THR A 340 -8.61 4.65 7.16
CA THR A 340 -7.90 5.64 6.31
C THR A 340 -8.75 6.84 5.93
N VAL A 341 -10.02 6.85 6.34
CA VAL A 341 -10.92 7.97 6.12
C VAL A 341 -10.66 9.05 7.16
N SER A 342 -10.46 10.28 6.72
CA SER A 342 -10.33 11.43 7.62
C SER A 342 -11.72 11.94 8.01
N ILE A 343 -11.95 12.06 9.32
CA ILE A 343 -13.18 12.60 9.88
C ILE A 343 -12.79 13.80 10.75
N ASP A 344 -12.98 15.01 10.24
CA ASP A 344 -12.72 16.25 10.98
C ASP A 344 -13.94 17.17 10.94
N ASN A 345 -14.47 17.54 12.11
CA ASN A 345 -15.58 18.50 12.27
C ASN A 345 -16.77 18.24 11.31
N GLY A 346 -17.12 16.95 11.09
CA GLY A 346 -18.17 16.53 10.16
C GLY A 346 -17.75 16.56 8.68
N TYR A 347 -16.48 16.75 8.40
CA TYR A 347 -15.87 16.63 7.08
C TYR A 347 -15.35 15.21 6.89
N ILE A 348 -15.63 14.61 5.73
CA ILE A 348 -15.16 13.27 5.34
C ILE A 348 -14.26 13.44 4.12
N GLU A 349 -13.04 12.92 4.22
CA GLU A 349 -12.06 12.92 3.14
C GLU A 349 -11.40 11.54 3.06
N GLY A 350 -11.13 11.06 1.84
CA GLY A 350 -10.48 9.76 1.64
C GLY A 350 -11.42 8.56 1.78
N ASP A 351 -12.73 8.74 1.52
CA ASP A 351 -13.73 7.68 1.52
C ASP A 351 -13.84 6.92 0.17
N GLU A 352 -13.00 7.29 -0.80
CA GLU A 352 -12.88 6.58 -2.09
C GLU A 352 -11.88 5.43 -1.96
N HIS A 353 -12.31 4.21 -2.26
CA HIS A 353 -11.43 3.03 -2.37
C HIS A 353 -10.48 3.13 -3.56
N GLU A 354 -9.23 2.70 -3.38
CA GLU A 354 -8.27 2.61 -4.49
C GLU A 354 -8.61 1.48 -5.46
N LEU A 355 -9.11 0.34 -4.97
CA LEU A 355 -9.69 -0.71 -5.80
C LEU A 355 -11.20 -0.58 -5.90
N THR A 356 -11.74 -0.78 -7.09
CA THR A 356 -13.19 -0.73 -7.32
C THR A 356 -13.84 -2.08 -7.03
N VAL A 357 -15.12 -2.05 -6.63
CA VAL A 357 -16.02 -3.20 -6.59
C VAL A 357 -17.11 -2.94 -7.60
N ARG A 358 -17.20 -3.74 -8.66
CA ARG A 358 -18.16 -3.58 -9.76
C ARG A 358 -18.11 -2.16 -10.37
N GLY A 359 -16.87 -1.63 -10.49
CA GLY A 359 -16.61 -0.30 -11.02
C GLY A 359 -16.95 0.86 -10.08
N LYS A 360 -17.26 0.60 -8.81
CA LYS A 360 -17.51 1.62 -7.79
C LYS A 360 -16.34 1.73 -6.83
N CYS A 361 -15.95 2.95 -6.50
CA CYS A 361 -14.99 3.26 -5.43
C CYS A 361 -15.67 3.85 -4.17
N THR A 362 -16.94 4.23 -4.26
CA THR A 362 -17.78 4.75 -3.17
C THR A 362 -19.19 4.18 -3.24
N ASP A 363 -19.99 4.40 -2.20
CA ASP A 363 -21.41 3.95 -2.14
C ASP A 363 -21.57 2.45 -2.48
N ILE A 364 -20.59 1.63 -2.10
CA ILE A 364 -20.62 0.18 -2.28
C ILE A 364 -21.59 -0.41 -1.26
N SER A 365 -22.62 -1.10 -1.75
CA SER A 365 -23.72 -1.63 -0.93
C SER A 365 -23.63 -3.15 -0.79
N GLU A 366 -24.41 -3.72 0.15
CA GLU A 366 -24.54 -5.18 0.28
C GLU A 366 -25.02 -5.84 -1.02
N LYS A 367 -25.84 -5.15 -1.80
CA LYS A 367 -26.27 -5.64 -3.12
C LYS A 367 -25.07 -5.80 -4.06
N ASP A 368 -24.11 -4.87 -4.00
CA ASP A 368 -22.90 -4.96 -4.83
C ASP A 368 -22.04 -6.16 -4.40
N PHE A 369 -21.92 -6.42 -3.09
CA PHE A 369 -21.24 -7.61 -2.59
C PHE A 369 -21.88 -8.91 -3.08
N LEU A 370 -23.23 -9.00 -3.01
CA LEU A 370 -23.93 -10.22 -3.44
C LEU A 370 -23.84 -10.45 -4.95
N LEU A 371 -23.88 -9.38 -5.75
CA LEU A 371 -23.69 -9.47 -7.18
C LEU A 371 -22.24 -9.83 -7.55
N PHE A 372 -21.25 -9.21 -6.89
CA PHE A 372 -19.84 -9.59 -7.04
C PHE A 372 -19.62 -11.07 -6.72
N ALA A 373 -20.21 -11.54 -5.62
CA ALA A 373 -20.11 -12.94 -5.20
C ALA A 373 -20.72 -13.91 -6.23
N LEU A 374 -21.85 -13.52 -6.82
CA LEU A 374 -22.50 -14.32 -7.88
C LEU A 374 -21.61 -14.40 -9.14
N GLU A 375 -21.01 -13.28 -9.54
CA GLU A 375 -20.15 -13.18 -10.71
C GLU A 375 -18.83 -13.95 -10.56
N ASN A 376 -18.36 -14.15 -9.30
CA ASN A 376 -17.11 -14.82 -8.97
C ASN A 376 -17.29 -16.19 -8.29
N ASP A 377 -18.51 -16.77 -8.35
CA ASP A 377 -18.86 -18.08 -7.79
C ASP A 377 -18.62 -18.24 -6.28
N ILE A 378 -18.76 -17.15 -5.49
CA ILE A 378 -18.62 -17.21 -4.02
C ILE A 378 -19.92 -17.69 -3.38
N LYS A 379 -19.94 -18.94 -2.88
CA LYS A 379 -21.15 -19.61 -2.40
C LYS A 379 -21.63 -19.13 -1.02
N ASN A 380 -20.70 -18.73 -0.12
CA ASN A 380 -21.00 -18.37 1.28
C ASN A 380 -21.11 -16.86 1.51
N ALA A 381 -21.40 -16.08 0.47
CA ALA A 381 -21.35 -14.61 0.50
C ALA A 381 -22.18 -13.99 1.65
N SER A 382 -23.46 -14.39 1.79
CA SER A 382 -24.32 -13.83 2.85
C SER A 382 -23.80 -14.12 4.25
N ARG A 383 -23.23 -15.30 4.48
CA ARG A 383 -22.61 -15.66 5.76
C ARG A 383 -21.37 -14.80 6.02
N ILE A 384 -20.50 -14.67 5.03
CA ILE A 384 -19.26 -13.86 5.14
C ILE A 384 -19.61 -12.39 5.42
N ILE A 385 -20.59 -11.82 4.71
CA ILE A 385 -21.06 -10.45 4.94
C ILE A 385 -21.60 -10.27 6.37
N ALA A 386 -22.36 -11.24 6.87
CA ALA A 386 -22.91 -11.19 8.22
C ALA A 386 -21.81 -11.28 9.30
N GLU A 387 -20.82 -12.16 9.12
CA GLU A 387 -19.67 -12.29 10.03
C GLU A 387 -18.86 -10.99 10.09
N VAL A 388 -18.57 -10.36 8.95
CA VAL A 388 -17.85 -9.07 8.90
C VAL A 388 -18.69 -7.95 9.54
N LYS A 389 -19.98 -7.85 9.23
CA LYS A 389 -20.87 -6.84 9.85
C LYS A 389 -20.93 -6.98 11.37
N ASN A 390 -20.93 -8.22 11.87
CA ASN A 390 -20.91 -8.45 13.31
C ASN A 390 -19.63 -7.92 13.95
N ALA A 391 -18.47 -8.17 13.35
CA ALA A 391 -17.21 -7.63 13.86
C ALA A 391 -17.18 -6.08 13.82
N VAL A 392 -17.66 -5.48 12.72
CA VAL A 392 -17.71 -4.00 12.57
C VAL A 392 -18.65 -3.35 13.60
N ALA A 393 -19.71 -4.05 14.04
CA ALA A 393 -20.62 -3.53 15.07
C ALA A 393 -19.91 -3.24 16.41
N HIS A 394 -18.76 -3.88 16.68
CA HIS A 394 -17.97 -3.72 17.89
C HIS A 394 -16.76 -2.78 17.71
N VAL A 395 -16.70 -2.01 16.62
CA VAL A 395 -15.53 -1.16 16.30
C VAL A 395 -15.17 -0.17 17.41
N TYR A 396 -16.17 0.41 18.09
CA TYR A 396 -15.96 1.30 19.24
C TYR A 396 -15.16 0.61 20.34
N ASP A 397 -15.58 -0.60 20.72
CA ASP A 397 -14.94 -1.37 21.78
C ASP A 397 -13.50 -1.69 21.44
N PHE A 398 -13.23 -2.12 20.20
CA PHE A 398 -11.86 -2.38 19.71
C PHE A 398 -10.97 -1.14 19.78
N LEU A 399 -11.48 0.03 19.42
CA LEU A 399 -10.72 1.28 19.45
C LEU A 399 -10.38 1.69 20.90
N VAL A 400 -11.36 1.68 21.79
CA VAL A 400 -11.18 2.07 23.20
C VAL A 400 -10.24 1.10 23.92
N GLU A 401 -10.34 -0.21 23.67
CA GLU A 401 -9.42 -1.22 24.21
C GLU A 401 -7.95 -0.95 23.88
N GLN A 402 -7.66 -0.36 22.69
CA GLN A 402 -6.30 0.00 22.32
C GLN A 402 -5.86 1.37 22.88
N GLY A 403 -6.78 2.15 23.46
CA GLY A 403 -6.52 3.45 24.07
C GLY A 403 -6.73 4.63 23.12
N VAL A 404 -7.52 4.45 22.06
CA VAL A 404 -8.01 5.57 21.25
C VAL A 404 -9.01 6.38 22.10
N ASN A 405 -8.95 7.71 21.99
CA ASN A 405 -9.84 8.60 22.72
C ASN A 405 -11.31 8.32 22.40
N ASP A 406 -12.18 8.35 23.42
CA ASP A 406 -13.62 8.00 23.35
C ASP A 406 -14.36 8.81 22.27
N ASP A 407 -14.17 10.13 22.21
CA ASP A 407 -14.86 10.99 21.24
C ASP A 407 -14.47 10.65 19.79
N TYR A 408 -13.18 10.36 19.57
CA TYR A 408 -12.70 9.97 18.25
C TYR A 408 -13.13 8.55 17.89
N ALA A 409 -13.09 7.61 18.83
CA ALA A 409 -13.59 6.25 18.66
C ALA A 409 -15.10 6.26 18.32
N GLN A 410 -15.90 7.08 19.02
CA GLN A 410 -17.31 7.25 18.74
C GLN A 410 -17.55 7.84 17.35
N SER A 411 -16.77 8.84 16.94
CA SER A 411 -16.87 9.43 15.61
C SER A 411 -16.62 8.41 14.48
N ILE A 412 -15.65 7.52 14.67
CA ILE A 412 -15.38 6.43 13.73
C ILE A 412 -16.53 5.41 13.72
N ALA A 413 -17.00 5.00 14.91
CA ALA A 413 -18.12 4.07 15.04
C ALA A 413 -19.39 4.61 14.37
N ASP A 414 -19.76 5.86 14.61
CA ASP A 414 -20.90 6.53 13.97
C ASP A 414 -20.75 6.58 12.44
N TYR A 415 -19.52 6.81 11.96
CA TYR A 415 -19.26 6.78 10.53
C TYR A 415 -19.49 5.40 9.92
N LEU A 416 -18.96 4.34 10.52
CA LEU A 416 -19.03 2.99 9.97
C LEU A 416 -20.40 2.33 10.14
N THR A 417 -21.10 2.59 11.25
CA THR A 417 -22.39 1.96 11.56
C THR A 417 -23.60 2.75 11.09
N GLY A 418 -23.40 3.93 10.48
CA GLY A 418 -24.47 4.74 9.92
C GLY A 418 -25.18 5.62 10.95
N GLY A 419 -24.51 6.01 12.04
CA GLY A 419 -24.97 7.04 12.99
C GLY A 419 -25.28 8.37 12.27
N GLU A 420 -25.75 9.39 12.97
CA GLU A 420 -26.34 10.68 12.48
C GLU A 420 -25.79 11.32 11.19
N LYS A 421 -24.71 10.79 10.60
CA LYS A 421 -24.07 11.31 9.38
C LYS A 421 -24.93 11.27 8.11
N ARG A 422 -25.94 10.38 8.03
CA ARG A 422 -26.89 10.42 6.91
C ARG A 422 -27.65 11.74 6.83
N SER A 423 -27.81 12.45 7.95
CA SER A 423 -28.44 13.77 7.99
C SER A 423 -27.51 14.89 7.47
N ILE A 424 -26.19 14.82 7.75
CA ILE A 424 -25.22 15.84 7.30
C ILE A 424 -24.93 15.71 5.80
N ALA A 425 -24.79 14.49 5.29
CA ALA A 425 -24.61 14.24 3.85
C ALA A 425 -25.87 14.62 3.03
N VAL A 426 -27.08 14.46 3.62
CA VAL A 426 -28.33 14.88 2.97
C VAL A 426 -28.51 16.39 2.98
N GLU A 427 -28.07 17.12 4.02
CA GLU A 427 -28.09 18.59 4.04
C GLU A 427 -27.12 19.21 3.01
N ARG A 428 -26.00 18.56 2.70
CA ARG A 428 -25.06 18.99 1.64
C ARG A 428 -25.64 18.88 0.23
N ARG A 429 -26.60 18.01 -0.02
CA ARG A 429 -27.28 17.82 -1.32
C ARG A 429 -28.30 18.91 -1.66
N ASN A 430 -28.56 19.89 -0.78
CA ASN A 430 -29.50 20.99 -1.05
C ASN A 430 -28.93 22.11 -1.93
N HIS A 431 -27.66 22.09 -2.31
CA HIS A 431 -27.11 23.08 -3.24
C HIS A 431 -27.29 22.63 -4.69
N ARG A 432 -27.90 23.51 -5.48
CA ARG A 432 -28.11 23.27 -6.91
C ARG A 432 -26.84 23.63 -7.69
N ILE A 433 -26.11 22.59 -8.14
CA ILE A 433 -24.98 22.78 -9.07
C ILE A 433 -25.53 22.80 -10.49
N SER A 434 -25.22 23.83 -11.23
CA SER A 434 -25.61 24.00 -12.64
C SER A 434 -24.47 24.61 -13.48
N ASP A 435 -24.65 24.59 -14.80
CA ASP A 435 -23.74 25.22 -15.76
C ASP A 435 -22.27 24.79 -15.58
N VAL A 436 -22.06 23.48 -15.37
CA VAL A 436 -20.71 22.92 -15.23
C VAL A 436 -20.00 22.98 -16.57
N VAL A 437 -18.89 23.68 -16.63
CA VAL A 437 -18.07 23.84 -17.83
C VAL A 437 -16.65 23.37 -17.54
N ILE A 438 -16.20 22.37 -18.29
CA ILE A 438 -14.81 21.94 -18.34
C ILE A 438 -14.15 22.61 -19.54
N TYR A 439 -13.06 23.30 -19.33
CA TYR A 439 -12.39 24.12 -20.33
C TYR A 439 -10.86 23.96 -20.28
N ASN A 440 -10.14 24.64 -21.16
CA ASN A 440 -8.68 24.50 -21.33
C ASN A 440 -8.28 23.02 -21.56
N GLU A 441 -8.90 22.36 -22.53
CA GLU A 441 -8.60 20.96 -22.89
C GLU A 441 -8.75 19.98 -21.71
N GLY A 442 -9.72 20.21 -20.83
CA GLY A 442 -9.95 19.35 -19.68
C GLY A 442 -9.11 19.72 -18.45
N LYS A 443 -8.34 20.81 -18.47
CA LYS A 443 -7.44 21.20 -17.37
C LYS A 443 -8.07 22.09 -16.32
N SER A 444 -9.27 22.60 -16.57
CA SER A 444 -9.97 23.53 -15.68
C SER A 444 -11.47 23.27 -15.67
N ILE A 445 -12.11 23.53 -14.52
CA ILE A 445 -13.56 23.38 -14.33
C ILE A 445 -14.13 24.65 -13.69
N ARG A 446 -15.34 25.03 -14.09
CA ARG A 446 -16.17 26.04 -13.43
C ARG A 446 -17.62 25.61 -13.40
N CYS A 447 -18.40 26.12 -12.45
CA CYS A 447 -19.83 25.84 -12.35
C CYS A 447 -20.56 27.02 -11.69
N LYS A 448 -21.89 26.94 -11.66
CA LYS A 448 -22.72 27.76 -10.77
C LYS A 448 -23.19 26.92 -9.59
N ILE A 449 -23.13 27.51 -8.39
CA ILE A 449 -23.70 26.92 -7.16
C ILE A 449 -24.81 27.88 -6.72
N ASP A 450 -26.03 27.35 -6.61
CA ASP A 450 -27.24 28.13 -6.31
C ASP A 450 -27.41 29.39 -7.19
N GLY A 451 -27.08 29.26 -8.44
CA GLY A 451 -27.14 30.32 -9.45
C GLY A 451 -25.94 31.28 -9.46
N VAL A 452 -25.03 31.21 -8.49
CA VAL A 452 -23.84 32.05 -8.41
C VAL A 452 -22.65 31.42 -9.13
N GLN A 453 -22.05 32.18 -10.08
CA GLN A 453 -20.88 31.72 -10.84
C GLN A 453 -19.66 31.57 -9.93
N GLN A 454 -19.06 30.39 -9.96
CA GLN A 454 -17.82 30.09 -9.22
C GLN A 454 -16.57 30.37 -10.07
N LEU A 455 -15.48 30.76 -9.43
CA LEU A 455 -14.18 30.94 -10.08
C LEU A 455 -13.66 29.59 -10.60
N GLY A 456 -13.00 29.62 -11.75
CA GLY A 456 -12.44 28.39 -12.35
C GLY A 456 -11.36 27.75 -11.48
N ARG A 457 -11.36 26.43 -11.38
CA ARG A 457 -10.36 25.64 -10.66
C ARG A 457 -9.60 24.72 -11.60
N ARG A 458 -8.32 24.49 -11.28
CA ARG A 458 -7.47 23.60 -12.06
C ARG A 458 -7.77 22.14 -11.68
N ILE A 459 -7.91 21.29 -12.68
CA ILE A 459 -8.22 19.85 -12.53
C ILE A 459 -6.92 19.06 -12.41
N SER A 460 -6.90 18.05 -11.54
CA SER A 460 -5.77 17.13 -11.38
C SER A 460 -5.51 16.34 -12.67
N LEU A 461 -4.30 15.81 -12.82
CA LEU A 461 -3.94 15.02 -14.01
C LEU A 461 -4.77 13.74 -14.11
N LYS A 462 -5.09 13.10 -12.97
CA LYS A 462 -5.97 11.91 -12.88
C LYS A 462 -7.35 12.25 -13.48
N ASP A 463 -7.98 13.30 -13.00
CA ASP A 463 -9.31 13.71 -13.46
C ASP A 463 -9.31 14.15 -14.95
N GLN A 464 -8.20 14.71 -15.45
CA GLN A 464 -8.06 15.03 -16.88
C GLN A 464 -8.08 13.77 -17.77
N ILE A 465 -7.44 12.69 -17.29
CA ILE A 465 -7.45 11.40 -17.99
C ILE A 465 -8.86 10.81 -18.00
N ASP A 466 -9.57 10.88 -16.88
CA ASP A 466 -10.94 10.36 -16.76
C ASP A 466 -11.93 11.16 -17.62
N ILE A 467 -11.79 12.48 -17.69
CA ILE A 467 -12.53 13.32 -18.64
C ILE A 467 -12.33 12.81 -20.08
N GLN A 468 -11.08 12.52 -20.47
CA GLN A 468 -10.80 12.06 -21.83
C GLN A 468 -11.37 10.66 -22.10
N LYS A 469 -11.35 9.76 -21.12
CA LYS A 469 -11.98 8.43 -21.22
C LYS A 469 -13.50 8.55 -21.39
N THR A 470 -14.14 9.36 -20.56
CA THR A 470 -15.60 9.57 -20.59
C THR A 470 -16.05 10.20 -21.92
N LEU A 471 -15.31 11.16 -22.45
CA LEU A 471 -15.57 11.76 -23.75
C LEU A 471 -15.43 10.77 -24.93
N LYS A 472 -14.49 9.82 -24.83
CA LYS A 472 -14.30 8.79 -25.88
C LYS A 472 -15.42 7.75 -25.92
N ASN A 473 -16.12 7.53 -24.81
CA ASN A 473 -17.18 6.50 -24.72
C ASN A 473 -18.55 6.94 -25.27
N ASN A 474 -18.66 8.16 -25.83
CA ASN A 474 -19.79 8.67 -26.65
C ASN A 474 -21.19 8.56 -26.02
N ARG A 475 -21.34 8.66 -24.68
CA ARG A 475 -22.66 8.73 -24.02
C ARG A 475 -22.86 10.10 -23.37
N PRO A 476 -23.66 11.02 -23.95
CA PRO A 476 -23.84 12.40 -23.45
C PRO A 476 -24.40 12.46 -22.04
N PHE A 477 -25.23 11.51 -21.63
CA PHE A 477 -25.84 11.46 -20.30
C PHE A 477 -24.81 11.16 -19.20
N ASP A 478 -23.86 10.27 -19.45
CA ASP A 478 -22.83 9.89 -18.49
C ASP A 478 -21.85 11.06 -18.26
N PHE A 479 -21.61 11.88 -19.27
CA PHE A 479 -20.73 13.04 -19.15
C PHE A 479 -21.29 14.15 -18.24
N ASP A 480 -22.59 14.43 -18.31
CA ASP A 480 -23.24 15.44 -17.47
C ASP A 480 -23.25 15.06 -16.00
N VAL A 481 -23.46 13.77 -15.70
CA VAL A 481 -23.39 13.23 -14.34
C VAL A 481 -21.96 13.34 -13.82
N PHE A 482 -21.00 12.84 -14.57
CA PHE A 482 -19.57 12.91 -14.27
C PHE A 482 -19.09 14.35 -14.08
N ALA A 483 -19.48 15.28 -14.94
CA ALA A 483 -19.09 16.69 -14.82
C ALA A 483 -19.64 17.35 -13.55
N LYS A 484 -20.86 16.97 -13.10
CA LYS A 484 -21.44 17.45 -11.83
C LYS A 484 -20.72 16.87 -10.63
N GLU A 485 -20.37 15.60 -10.64
CA GLU A 485 -19.58 14.95 -9.59
C GLU A 485 -18.20 15.61 -9.47
N LEU A 486 -17.55 15.85 -10.61
CA LEU A 486 -16.27 16.55 -10.66
C LEU A 486 -16.39 17.99 -10.13
N ALA A 487 -17.50 18.69 -10.43
CA ALA A 487 -17.74 20.01 -9.87
C ALA A 487 -17.94 19.97 -8.35
N CYS A 488 -18.65 18.97 -7.80
CA CYS A 488 -18.77 18.73 -6.36
C CYS A 488 -17.38 18.60 -5.72
N LYS A 489 -16.51 17.76 -6.28
CA LYS A 489 -15.15 17.55 -5.79
C LYS A 489 -14.33 18.84 -5.71
N TYR A 490 -14.37 19.66 -6.75
CA TYR A 490 -13.52 20.87 -6.82
C TYR A 490 -14.09 22.10 -6.09
N TYR A 491 -15.38 22.12 -5.80
CA TYR A 491 -16.05 23.26 -5.14
C TYR A 491 -16.57 22.92 -3.74
N ASN A 492 -16.17 21.81 -3.18
CA ASN A 492 -16.62 21.33 -1.87
C ASN A 492 -16.52 22.40 -0.77
N LYS A 493 -15.37 23.11 -0.68
CA LYS A 493 -15.20 24.21 0.30
C LYS A 493 -16.19 25.36 0.14
N VAL A 494 -16.66 25.64 -1.08
CA VAL A 494 -17.64 26.71 -1.34
C VAL A 494 -19.04 26.26 -0.94
N LEU A 495 -19.35 24.98 -1.18
CA LEU A 495 -20.60 24.35 -0.76
C LEU A 495 -20.74 24.40 0.78
N ASP A 496 -19.63 24.17 1.51
CA ASP A 496 -19.61 24.20 2.98
C ASP A 496 -19.70 25.61 3.56
N MET A 497 -19.09 26.62 2.94
CA MET A 497 -19.17 28.01 3.42
C MET A 497 -20.57 28.59 3.31
N ASN A 498 -21.33 28.24 2.26
CA ASN A 498 -22.71 28.71 2.06
C ASN A 498 -23.70 28.06 3.05
N ALA A 499 -23.44 26.81 3.46
CA ALA A 499 -24.24 26.13 4.51
C ALA A 499 -24.15 26.84 5.86
N ASN A 500 -23.01 27.43 6.20
CA ASN A 500 -22.81 28.16 7.47
C ASN A 500 -23.39 29.58 7.47
N GLN A 501 -23.52 30.23 6.31
CA GLN A 501 -24.15 31.56 6.23
C GLN A 501 -25.67 31.51 6.38
N GLY A 502 -26.32 30.39 6.04
CA GLY A 502 -27.77 30.19 6.22
C GLY A 502 -28.23 30.03 7.67
N LYS A 503 -27.33 29.74 8.61
CA LYS A 503 -27.64 29.60 10.05
C LYS A 503 -27.55 30.91 10.85
N GLY A 504 -27.00 31.99 10.26
CA GLY A 504 -26.81 33.29 10.91
C GLY A 504 -27.98 34.30 10.76
N LEU A 505 -29.05 33.96 10.08
CA LEU A 505 -30.18 34.87 9.77
C LEU A 505 -31.54 34.41 10.38
N LYS A 506 -31.50 33.63 11.45
CA LYS A 506 -32.68 33.36 12.30
C LYS A 506 -32.29 33.59 13.75
N GLN A 507 -32.25 34.82 14.18
CA GLN A 507 -32.50 35.32 15.53
C GLN A 507 -33.48 36.46 15.44
#